data_197550e5e1d21ce8edfbe3e03915d67b
#
_entry.id   197550e5e1d21ce8edfbe3e03915d67b
#
_cell.length_a   1.000
_cell.length_b   1.000
_cell.length_c   1.000
_cell.angle_alpha   90.00
_cell.angle_beta   90.00
_cell.angle_gamma   90.00
#
_symmetry.space_group_name_H-M   'P 1'
#
loop_
_entity.id
_entity.type
_entity.pdbx_description
1 polymer ?
#
loop_
_entity_poly.entity_id
_entity_poly.type
_entity_poly.pdbx_seq_one_letter_code
_entity_poly.pdbx_strand_id
1 'polypeptide(L)'
;VTISNVNYKTGALFGSTNGIGYFENTNTNFPFSSGVVLTTGDATKTPSPNTTILSDGNTAWGGDNDLETNLLSQSGITINSINATYIEFDFQPKTSNFNFSFLFASEEYGTAQCNFSDAFAFLLKDVTTGSLNQNLAVIPSTNTPISVETIRDNAYNSNCPSANPELFGSFNGTGFGPAINFNGQTVEMVASATGLDTSHTYHIKIVIADGNDNVEYDSAIFLKANSFNLGQNVLGPDYTIENNSAICPGSLLPILSTGSLDPLTTIFEWKKEGVVVIDEEKIGRASC
;
A
#
# COMPACT_ATOMS: atom_id res chain seq x y z
N VAL A 1 -5.00 11.10 14.16
CA VAL A 1 -5.97 10.79 13.09
C VAL A 1 -7.00 9.83 13.64
N THR A 2 -8.28 10.12 13.44
CA THR A 2 -9.36 9.21 13.79
C THR A 2 -9.64 8.33 12.58
N ILE A 3 -9.64 7.01 12.79
CA ILE A 3 -10.06 6.02 11.80
C ILE A 3 -11.39 5.43 12.27
N SER A 4 -12.34 5.27 11.37
CA SER A 4 -13.66 4.73 11.62
C SER A 4 -14.17 3.92 10.43
N ASN A 5 -15.30 3.24 10.61
CA ASN A 5 -15.96 2.48 9.54
C ASN A 5 -15.03 1.49 8.81
N VAL A 6 -14.16 0.82 9.57
CA VAL A 6 -13.23 -0.17 9.02
C VAL A 6 -14.02 -1.39 8.56
N ASN A 7 -13.84 -1.77 7.30
CA ASN A 7 -14.45 -2.96 6.70
C ASN A 7 -13.44 -3.68 5.81
N TYR A 8 -13.71 -4.93 5.47
CA TYR A 8 -12.84 -5.74 4.63
C TYR A 8 -13.61 -6.84 3.91
N LYS A 9 -13.03 -7.31 2.82
CA LYS A 9 -13.48 -8.49 2.09
C LYS A 9 -12.29 -9.39 1.79
N THR A 10 -12.48 -10.69 1.91
CA THR A 10 -11.48 -11.71 1.59
C THR A 10 -12.19 -13.02 1.26
N GLY A 11 -11.53 -13.91 0.55
CA GLY A 11 -12.08 -15.21 0.17
C GLY A 11 -12.55 -16.10 1.32
N ALA A 12 -11.95 -15.93 2.50
CA ALA A 12 -12.37 -16.66 3.69
C ALA A 12 -13.85 -16.43 4.05
N LEU A 13 -14.43 -15.29 3.72
CA LEU A 13 -15.86 -15.00 3.90
C LEU A 13 -16.76 -15.78 2.93
N PHE A 14 -16.18 -16.39 1.90
CA PHE A 14 -16.86 -17.12 0.82
C PHE A 14 -16.42 -18.59 0.73
N GLY A 15 -15.81 -19.12 1.81
CA GLY A 15 -15.33 -20.49 1.86
C GLY A 15 -14.11 -20.77 0.96
N SER A 16 -13.32 -19.74 0.68
CA SER A 16 -12.05 -19.81 -0.03
C SER A 16 -10.88 -19.42 0.87
N THR A 17 -9.75 -19.02 0.30
CA THR A 17 -8.52 -18.64 0.99
C THR A 17 -8.62 -17.23 1.59
N ASN A 18 -7.70 -16.89 2.50
CA ASN A 18 -7.63 -15.55 3.06
C ASN A 18 -6.63 -14.70 2.27
N GLY A 19 -7.14 -13.72 1.54
CA GLY A 19 -6.34 -12.78 0.75
C GLY A 19 -5.69 -11.64 1.55
N ILE A 20 -5.84 -11.56 2.87
CA ILE A 20 -5.25 -10.50 3.70
C ILE A 20 -4.24 -11.11 4.66
N GLY A 21 -3.01 -10.57 4.67
CA GLY A 21 -1.96 -11.01 5.58
C GLY A 21 -1.10 -9.86 6.10
N TYR A 22 -0.52 -10.04 7.28
CA TYR A 22 0.60 -9.23 7.75
C TYR A 22 1.90 -9.97 7.42
N PHE A 23 2.91 -9.25 6.95
CA PHE A 23 4.22 -9.83 6.67
C PHE A 23 5.34 -9.11 7.41
N GLU A 24 6.34 -9.88 7.81
CA GLU A 24 7.67 -9.41 8.21
C GLU A 24 8.70 -10.05 7.27
N ASN A 25 9.66 -9.26 6.84
CA ASN A 25 10.65 -9.69 5.86
C ASN A 25 12.06 -9.34 6.32
N THR A 26 12.95 -10.32 6.25
CA THR A 26 14.40 -10.18 6.48
C THR A 26 15.22 -10.29 5.21
N ASN A 27 14.60 -10.58 4.06
CA ASN A 27 15.27 -10.68 2.78
C ASN A 27 15.56 -9.27 2.23
N THR A 28 16.84 -8.95 2.04
CA THR A 28 17.30 -7.64 1.57
C THR A 28 16.92 -7.34 0.12
N ASN A 29 16.47 -8.34 -0.65
CA ASN A 29 16.01 -8.17 -2.04
C ASN A 29 14.56 -7.69 -2.13
N PHE A 30 13.83 -7.60 -1.00
CA PHE A 30 12.50 -7.04 -0.95
C PHE A 30 12.54 -5.68 -0.25
N PRO A 31 11.92 -4.62 -0.81
CA PRO A 31 12.12 -3.26 -0.33
C PRO A 31 11.44 -2.96 1.02
N PHE A 32 10.51 -3.82 1.47
CA PHE A 32 9.75 -3.59 2.71
C PHE A 32 10.15 -4.58 3.79
N SER A 33 10.44 -4.08 4.98
CA SER A 33 10.73 -4.93 6.15
C SER A 33 9.46 -5.52 6.77
N SER A 34 8.32 -4.84 6.65
CA SER A 34 7.03 -5.33 7.16
C SER A 34 5.88 -4.56 6.51
N GLY A 35 4.68 -5.12 6.62
CA GLY A 35 3.49 -4.49 6.07
C GLY A 35 2.27 -5.39 6.01
N VAL A 36 1.29 -4.96 5.22
CA VAL A 36 0.07 -5.73 4.93
C VAL A 36 0.10 -6.14 3.47
N VAL A 37 -0.24 -7.39 3.18
CA VAL A 37 -0.46 -7.89 1.82
C VAL A 37 -1.95 -8.11 1.59
N LEU A 38 -2.43 -7.66 0.43
CA LEU A 38 -3.72 -8.03 -0.13
C LEU A 38 -3.46 -8.80 -1.41
N THR A 39 -4.08 -9.96 -1.58
CA THR A 39 -3.94 -10.80 -2.79
C THR A 39 -5.29 -11.33 -3.26
N THR A 40 -5.38 -11.66 -4.52
CA THR A 40 -6.55 -12.34 -5.11
C THR A 40 -6.61 -13.83 -4.71
N GLY A 41 -5.51 -14.36 -4.14
CA GLY A 41 -5.38 -15.74 -3.69
C GLY A 41 -5.19 -15.91 -2.19
N ASP A 42 -4.20 -16.72 -1.81
CA ASP A 42 -3.85 -17.06 -0.42
C ASP A 42 -2.65 -16.25 0.06
N ALA A 43 -2.87 -15.34 1.01
CA ALA A 43 -1.80 -14.51 1.57
C ALA A 43 -0.67 -15.33 2.21
N THR A 44 -0.94 -16.54 2.68
CA THR A 44 0.08 -17.41 3.28
C THR A 44 1.04 -18.02 2.26
N LYS A 45 0.71 -17.97 0.98
CA LYS A 45 1.53 -18.49 -0.13
C LYS A 45 2.43 -17.41 -0.77
N THR A 46 2.26 -16.15 -0.38
CA THR A 46 3.03 -15.03 -0.96
C THR A 46 4.54 -15.04 -0.65
N PRO A 47 5.04 -15.65 0.47
CA PRO A 47 6.48 -15.71 0.73
C PRO A 47 7.24 -16.59 -0.28
N SER A 48 8.53 -16.26 -0.48
CA SER A 48 9.46 -17.07 -1.26
C SER A 48 9.58 -18.52 -0.73
N PRO A 49 10.01 -19.46 -1.56
CA PRO A 49 10.50 -19.31 -2.93
C PRO A 49 9.38 -19.27 -3.98
N ASN A 50 9.64 -18.63 -5.14
CA ASN A 50 8.75 -18.73 -6.30
C ASN A 50 8.97 -20.09 -7.00
N THR A 51 8.16 -21.07 -6.66
CA THR A 51 8.27 -22.45 -7.17
C THR A 51 6.98 -22.96 -7.81
N THR A 52 5.89 -22.26 -7.62
CA THR A 52 4.57 -22.64 -8.13
C THR A 52 3.82 -21.39 -8.58
N ILE A 53 3.04 -21.51 -9.64
CA ILE A 53 2.09 -20.47 -10.02
C ILE A 53 0.99 -20.43 -8.97
N LEU A 54 0.72 -19.25 -8.43
CA LEU A 54 -0.40 -19.01 -7.54
C LEU A 54 -1.67 -18.80 -8.36
N SER A 55 -2.71 -19.52 -8.03
CA SER A 55 -4.01 -19.50 -8.72
C SER A 55 -5.12 -19.98 -7.77
N ASP A 56 -5.19 -19.33 -6.61
CA ASP A 56 -6.20 -19.66 -5.59
C ASP A 56 -7.48 -18.85 -5.82
N GLY A 57 -8.56 -19.35 -5.30
CA GLY A 57 -9.84 -18.64 -5.38
C GLY A 57 -11.01 -19.57 -5.68
N ASN A 58 -12.17 -19.00 -5.86
CA ASN A 58 -13.35 -19.72 -6.33
C ASN A 58 -14.42 -18.74 -6.86
N THR A 59 -15.37 -19.24 -7.63
CA THR A 59 -16.44 -18.43 -8.25
C THR A 59 -17.46 -17.85 -7.25
N ALA A 60 -17.48 -18.31 -6.00
CA ALA A 60 -18.33 -17.74 -4.96
C ALA A 60 -17.73 -16.46 -4.34
N TRP A 61 -16.41 -16.30 -4.45
CA TRP A 61 -15.70 -15.10 -4.04
C TRP A 61 -15.78 -14.06 -5.16
N GLY A 62 -16.82 -13.24 -5.15
CA GLY A 62 -17.13 -12.29 -6.22
C GLY A 62 -16.18 -11.11 -6.29
N GLY A 63 -16.28 -10.36 -7.39
CA GLY A 63 -15.52 -9.15 -7.67
C GLY A 63 -15.94 -7.92 -6.88
N ASP A 64 -15.54 -6.72 -7.35
CA ASP A 64 -15.81 -5.44 -6.69
C ASP A 64 -16.32 -4.38 -7.67
N ASN A 65 -17.58 -3.96 -7.47
CA ASN A 65 -18.26 -3.01 -8.36
C ASN A 65 -17.64 -1.59 -8.32
N ASP A 66 -17.03 -1.18 -7.19
CA ASP A 66 -16.40 0.14 -7.10
C ASP A 66 -15.14 0.18 -7.95
N LEU A 67 -14.35 -0.91 -7.92
CA LEU A 67 -13.18 -1.09 -8.78
C LEU A 67 -13.58 -1.04 -10.26
N GLU A 68 -14.56 -1.86 -10.68
CA GLU A 68 -15.03 -1.92 -12.06
C GLU A 68 -15.57 -0.57 -12.55
N THR A 69 -16.41 0.08 -11.75
CA THR A 69 -16.99 1.39 -12.07
C THR A 69 -15.92 2.47 -12.19
N ASN A 70 -14.92 2.45 -11.30
CA ASN A 70 -13.82 3.42 -11.34
C ASN A 70 -12.96 3.25 -12.59
N LEU A 71 -12.53 2.02 -12.90
CA LEU A 71 -11.71 1.75 -14.08
C LEU A 71 -12.45 2.12 -15.37
N LEU A 72 -13.73 1.80 -15.48
CA LEU A 72 -14.54 2.18 -16.63
C LEU A 72 -14.66 3.71 -16.77
N SER A 73 -14.97 4.41 -15.67
CA SER A 73 -15.25 5.85 -15.71
C SER A 73 -13.98 6.70 -15.89
N GLN A 74 -12.84 6.29 -15.34
CA GLN A 74 -11.61 7.07 -15.38
C GLN A 74 -10.68 6.69 -16.53
N SER A 75 -10.73 5.44 -17.01
CA SER A 75 -9.76 4.92 -17.97
C SER A 75 -10.40 4.21 -19.16
N GLY A 76 -11.74 4.07 -19.18
CA GLY A 76 -12.45 3.33 -20.22
C GLY A 76 -12.20 1.83 -20.19
N ILE A 77 -11.59 1.30 -19.14
CA ILE A 77 -11.28 -0.12 -18.98
C ILE A 77 -12.51 -0.83 -18.45
N THR A 78 -12.95 -1.88 -19.16
CA THR A 78 -14.03 -2.75 -18.71
C THR A 78 -13.44 -4.08 -18.26
N ILE A 79 -13.68 -4.42 -17.00
CA ILE A 79 -13.34 -5.73 -16.42
C ILE A 79 -14.58 -6.37 -15.81
N ASN A 80 -14.53 -7.69 -15.70
CA ASN A 80 -15.48 -8.49 -14.94
C ASN A 80 -14.66 -9.16 -13.83
N SER A 81 -14.61 -8.50 -12.67
CA SER A 81 -13.74 -8.90 -11.59
C SER A 81 -14.30 -10.06 -10.78
N ILE A 82 -13.40 -10.90 -10.25
CA ILE A 82 -13.69 -11.96 -9.28
C ILE A 82 -12.61 -11.95 -8.20
N ASN A 83 -12.77 -12.74 -7.14
CA ASN A 83 -11.81 -12.91 -6.04
C ASN A 83 -11.29 -11.59 -5.44
N ALA A 84 -12.19 -10.60 -5.30
CA ALA A 84 -11.80 -9.29 -4.80
C ALA A 84 -11.47 -9.32 -3.31
N THR A 85 -10.26 -8.89 -2.98
CA THR A 85 -9.82 -8.59 -1.61
C THR A 85 -9.73 -7.09 -1.42
N TYR A 86 -10.30 -6.57 -0.34
CA TYR A 86 -10.15 -5.16 0.02
C TYR A 86 -10.07 -4.91 1.52
N ILE A 87 -9.50 -3.76 1.86
CA ILE A 87 -9.62 -3.08 3.15
C ILE A 87 -10.10 -1.68 2.86
N GLU A 88 -11.09 -1.20 3.62
CA GLU A 88 -11.61 0.16 3.49
C GLU A 88 -11.87 0.78 4.86
N PHE A 89 -11.74 2.10 4.94
CA PHE A 89 -12.00 2.84 6.18
C PHE A 89 -12.20 4.34 5.90
N ASP A 90 -12.84 5.01 6.87
CA ASP A 90 -12.94 6.46 6.89
C ASP A 90 -11.84 7.05 7.76
N PHE A 91 -11.34 8.23 7.36
CA PHE A 91 -10.36 8.99 8.12
C PHE A 91 -10.56 10.50 7.96
N GLN A 92 -10.10 11.25 8.95
CA GLN A 92 -9.97 12.70 8.86
C GLN A 92 -8.48 13.04 8.83
N PRO A 93 -7.97 13.63 7.73
CA PRO A 93 -6.55 13.97 7.61
C PRO A 93 -6.16 15.11 8.56
N LYS A 94 -4.90 15.17 8.97
CA LYS A 94 -4.35 16.28 9.78
C LYS A 94 -3.58 17.29 8.93
N THR A 95 -3.29 16.95 7.69
CA THR A 95 -2.66 17.82 6.68
C THR A 95 -3.40 17.69 5.36
N SER A 96 -3.16 18.63 4.45
CA SER A 96 -3.72 18.61 3.11
C SER A 96 -3.14 17.53 2.18
N ASN A 97 -2.20 16.74 2.68
CA ASN A 97 -1.54 15.69 1.91
C ASN A 97 -1.76 14.33 2.56
N PHE A 98 -1.98 13.33 1.72
CA PHE A 98 -2.08 11.92 2.08
C PHE A 98 -1.19 11.11 1.16
N ASN A 99 -0.40 10.20 1.71
CA ASN A 99 0.40 9.27 0.91
C ASN A 99 0.73 8.00 1.68
N PHE A 100 1.05 6.95 0.93
CA PHE A 100 1.61 5.69 1.45
C PHE A 100 2.40 4.97 0.36
N SER A 101 3.37 4.14 0.78
CA SER A 101 4.20 3.32 -0.12
C SER A 101 3.58 1.95 -0.33
N PHE A 102 3.67 1.46 -1.56
CA PHE A 102 3.21 0.14 -1.96
C PHE A 102 4.08 -0.47 -3.05
N LEU A 103 3.84 -1.75 -3.31
CA LEU A 103 4.42 -2.52 -4.38
C LEU A 103 3.32 -3.44 -4.94
N PHE A 104 3.24 -3.57 -6.26
CA PHE A 104 2.37 -4.52 -6.95
C PHE A 104 3.19 -5.70 -7.44
N ALA A 105 2.66 -6.93 -7.29
CA ALA A 105 3.26 -8.16 -7.77
C ALA A 105 2.19 -9.03 -8.44
N SER A 106 2.61 -9.82 -9.45
CA SER A 106 1.70 -10.68 -10.20
C SER A 106 2.39 -11.91 -10.77
N GLU A 107 1.66 -13.01 -10.85
CA GLU A 107 2.02 -14.21 -11.61
C GLU A 107 1.95 -14.00 -13.12
N GLU A 108 1.23 -13.00 -13.60
CA GLU A 108 1.03 -12.71 -15.03
C GLU A 108 2.29 -12.17 -15.70
N TYR A 109 3.29 -11.69 -14.94
CA TYR A 109 4.56 -11.24 -15.51
C TYR A 109 5.29 -12.38 -16.25
N GLY A 110 6.02 -12.04 -17.30
CA GLY A 110 6.68 -12.98 -18.18
C GLY A 110 5.78 -13.44 -19.32
N THR A 111 5.48 -14.73 -19.41
CA THR A 111 4.78 -15.31 -20.56
C THR A 111 3.36 -14.79 -20.75
N ALA A 112 2.67 -14.39 -19.68
CA ALA A 112 1.29 -13.94 -19.68
C ALA A 112 1.12 -12.40 -19.78
N GLN A 113 2.21 -11.62 -19.64
CA GLN A 113 2.16 -10.15 -19.42
C GLN A 113 1.48 -9.29 -20.51
N CYS A 114 1.11 -9.87 -21.66
CA CYS A 114 0.32 -9.20 -22.69
C CYS A 114 -1.08 -9.79 -22.89
N ASN A 115 -1.45 -10.81 -22.12
CA ASN A 115 -2.68 -11.57 -22.35
C ASN A 115 -3.67 -11.45 -21.21
N PHE A 116 -3.17 -11.24 -20.01
CA PHE A 116 -3.95 -11.19 -18.77
C PHE A 116 -3.54 -9.99 -17.94
N SER A 117 -4.44 -9.46 -17.16
CA SER A 117 -4.15 -8.40 -16.20
C SER A 117 -5.19 -8.34 -15.11
N ASP A 118 -4.76 -8.64 -13.90
CA ASP A 118 -5.51 -8.33 -12.71
C ASP A 118 -5.62 -6.82 -12.48
N ALA A 119 -6.62 -6.44 -11.72
CA ALA A 119 -6.90 -5.04 -11.47
C ALA A 119 -6.83 -4.71 -9.99
N PHE A 120 -6.31 -3.53 -9.69
CA PHE A 120 -6.38 -2.96 -8.36
C PHE A 120 -6.55 -1.44 -8.40
N ALA A 121 -7.04 -0.89 -7.30
CA ALA A 121 -7.21 0.55 -7.13
C ALA A 121 -7.08 0.96 -5.67
N PHE A 122 -6.69 2.22 -5.46
CA PHE A 122 -6.77 2.90 -4.16
C PHE A 122 -7.77 4.04 -4.29
N LEU A 123 -9.02 3.75 -3.99
CA LEU A 123 -10.16 4.63 -4.23
C LEU A 123 -10.33 5.60 -3.07
N LEU A 124 -9.98 6.85 -3.28
CA LEU A 124 -10.16 7.93 -2.32
C LEU A 124 -11.41 8.74 -2.67
N LYS A 125 -12.26 9.00 -1.69
CA LYS A 125 -13.49 9.77 -1.80
C LYS A 125 -13.63 10.74 -0.64
N ASP A 126 -13.98 11.99 -0.93
CA ASP A 126 -14.44 12.93 0.09
C ASP A 126 -15.92 12.64 0.38
N VAL A 127 -16.20 12.03 1.55
CA VAL A 127 -17.58 11.67 1.94
C VAL A 127 -18.35 12.88 2.46
N THR A 128 -17.69 13.95 2.88
CA THR A 128 -18.34 15.19 3.33
C THR A 128 -18.99 15.92 2.15
N THR A 129 -18.32 15.97 1.00
CA THR A 129 -18.83 16.63 -0.21
C THR A 129 -19.52 15.68 -1.18
N GLY A 130 -19.30 14.35 -1.02
CA GLY A 130 -19.85 13.35 -1.92
C GLY A 130 -19.11 13.27 -3.27
N SER A 131 -17.79 13.56 -3.29
CA SER A 131 -16.98 13.47 -4.51
C SER A 131 -16.96 12.05 -5.09
N LEU A 132 -16.60 11.94 -6.38
CA LEU A 132 -16.34 10.63 -7.00
C LEU A 132 -15.06 10.01 -6.45
N ASN A 133 -14.96 8.68 -6.50
CA ASN A 133 -13.75 7.94 -6.15
C ASN A 133 -12.61 8.32 -7.11
N GLN A 134 -11.53 8.83 -6.57
CA GLN A 134 -10.26 9.02 -7.30
C GLN A 134 -9.37 7.80 -7.08
N ASN A 135 -8.87 7.20 -8.16
CA ASN A 135 -7.86 6.15 -8.05
C ASN A 135 -6.47 6.78 -7.83
N LEU A 136 -5.79 6.40 -6.76
CA LEU A 136 -4.42 6.81 -6.45
C LEU A 136 -3.37 5.79 -6.94
N ALA A 137 -3.79 4.59 -7.38
CA ALA A 137 -2.93 3.57 -7.96
C ALA A 137 -2.75 3.80 -9.46
N VAL A 138 -2.04 4.85 -9.81
CA VAL A 138 -1.82 5.27 -11.21
C VAL A 138 -0.33 5.45 -11.51
N ILE A 139 0.03 5.30 -12.78
CA ILE A 139 1.37 5.64 -13.28
C ILE A 139 1.68 7.09 -12.91
N PRO A 140 2.84 7.39 -12.30
CA PRO A 140 3.20 8.73 -11.84
C PRO A 140 2.94 9.82 -12.88
N SER A 141 2.30 10.90 -12.44
CA SER A 141 1.93 12.07 -13.28
C SER A 141 0.90 11.76 -14.40
N THR A 142 0.18 10.66 -14.30
CA THR A 142 -0.90 10.29 -15.23
C THR A 142 -2.16 9.88 -14.48
N ASN A 143 -3.22 9.55 -15.23
CA ASN A 143 -4.42 8.89 -14.71
C ASN A 143 -4.51 7.41 -15.15
N THR A 144 -3.43 6.87 -15.71
CA THR A 144 -3.38 5.48 -16.19
C THR A 144 -3.27 4.53 -15.01
N PRO A 145 -4.20 3.61 -14.80
CA PRO A 145 -4.12 2.62 -13.72
C PRO A 145 -2.87 1.75 -13.84
N ILE A 146 -2.31 1.39 -12.71
CA ILE A 146 -1.19 0.44 -12.64
C ILE A 146 -1.74 -0.97 -12.83
N SER A 147 -1.10 -1.74 -13.70
CA SER A 147 -1.37 -3.15 -13.96
C SER A 147 -0.17 -3.79 -14.66
N VAL A 148 -0.21 -5.09 -14.91
CA VAL A 148 0.79 -5.78 -15.73
C VAL A 148 0.83 -5.20 -17.16
N GLU A 149 -0.30 -4.78 -17.70
CA GLU A 149 -0.36 -4.17 -19.04
C GLU A 149 0.33 -2.79 -19.10
N THR A 150 0.36 -2.05 -18.01
CA THR A 150 0.93 -0.69 -17.96
C THR A 150 2.33 -0.61 -17.37
N ILE A 151 2.80 -1.66 -16.67
CA ILE A 151 4.18 -1.79 -16.17
C ILE A 151 4.69 -3.19 -16.53
N ARG A 152 5.58 -3.28 -17.50
CA ARG A 152 6.22 -4.54 -17.91
C ARG A 152 7.50 -4.31 -18.71
N ASP A 153 8.36 -5.33 -18.75
CA ASP A 153 9.60 -5.31 -19.51
C ASP A 153 9.64 -6.47 -20.52
N ASN A 154 9.98 -6.16 -21.78
CA ASN A 154 10.10 -7.13 -22.87
C ASN A 154 11.33 -8.06 -22.70
N ALA A 155 12.24 -7.76 -21.80
CA ALA A 155 13.36 -8.65 -21.45
C ALA A 155 12.86 -10.02 -20.94
N TYR A 156 11.65 -10.07 -20.38
CA TYR A 156 11.04 -11.29 -19.83
C TYR A 156 9.98 -11.92 -20.76
N ASN A 157 9.60 -11.20 -21.80
CA ASN A 157 8.78 -11.71 -22.91
C ASN A 157 9.02 -10.86 -24.15
N SER A 158 9.90 -11.33 -25.03
CA SER A 158 10.31 -10.59 -26.22
C SER A 158 9.18 -10.34 -27.24
N ASN A 159 8.08 -11.07 -27.15
CA ASN A 159 6.90 -10.89 -28.00
C ASN A 159 5.93 -9.82 -27.45
N CYS A 160 6.19 -9.30 -26.27
CA CYS A 160 5.36 -8.35 -25.54
C CYS A 160 6.13 -7.05 -25.35
N PRO A 161 5.77 -5.94 -26.03
CA PRO A 161 6.49 -4.68 -25.88
C PRO A 161 6.51 -4.16 -24.46
N SER A 162 7.62 -3.55 -24.04
CA SER A 162 7.74 -2.89 -22.75
C SER A 162 6.73 -1.75 -22.60
N ALA A 163 6.25 -1.55 -21.38
CA ALA A 163 5.46 -0.39 -20.96
C ALA A 163 5.99 0.07 -19.60
N ASN A 164 6.40 1.35 -19.49
CA ASN A 164 7.00 1.94 -18.30
C ASN A 164 8.02 0.98 -17.58
N PRO A 165 9.02 0.43 -18.31
CA PRO A 165 9.92 -0.60 -17.77
C PRO A 165 10.76 -0.10 -16.61
N GLU A 166 10.94 1.20 -16.44
CA GLU A 166 11.62 1.81 -15.29
C GLU A 166 10.85 1.65 -13.97
N LEU A 167 9.55 1.35 -14.03
CA LEU A 167 8.71 1.05 -12.88
C LEU A 167 8.63 -0.45 -12.58
N PHE A 168 9.14 -1.30 -13.48
CA PHE A 168 9.29 -2.72 -13.25
C PHE A 168 10.50 -2.98 -12.35
N GLY A 169 10.31 -3.64 -11.21
CA GLY A 169 11.34 -3.81 -10.18
C GLY A 169 12.18 -5.06 -10.37
N SER A 170 11.56 -6.21 -10.42
CA SER A 170 12.27 -7.48 -10.61
C SER A 170 11.38 -8.57 -11.21
N PHE A 171 12.01 -9.45 -11.98
CA PHE A 171 11.43 -10.72 -12.38
C PHE A 171 11.89 -11.81 -11.41
N ASN A 172 10.94 -12.49 -10.77
CA ASN A 172 11.18 -13.46 -9.71
C ASN A 172 11.07 -14.92 -10.21
N GLY A 173 11.09 -15.12 -11.51
CA GLY A 173 11.03 -16.45 -12.11
C GLY A 173 12.20 -17.34 -11.67
N THR A 174 12.12 -18.62 -11.99
CA THR A 174 13.07 -19.66 -11.57
C THR A 174 14.53 -19.25 -11.82
N GLY A 175 15.37 -19.26 -10.77
CA GLY A 175 16.80 -18.97 -10.84
C GLY A 175 17.22 -17.57 -10.37
N PHE A 176 16.32 -16.68 -10.07
CA PHE A 176 16.64 -15.29 -9.66
C PHE A 176 16.66 -15.05 -8.15
N GLY A 177 16.44 -16.07 -7.31
CA GLY A 177 16.44 -15.94 -5.85
C GLY A 177 15.36 -14.99 -5.33
N PRO A 178 14.09 -15.23 -5.63
CA PRO A 178 13.00 -14.30 -5.38
C PRO A 178 12.80 -14.06 -3.88
N ALA A 179 12.34 -12.85 -3.54
CA ALA A 179 11.94 -12.52 -2.19
C ALA A 179 10.47 -12.92 -1.92
N ILE A 180 9.66 -13.00 -2.95
CA ILE A 180 8.23 -13.34 -2.91
C ILE A 180 7.89 -14.40 -3.96
N ASN A 181 6.76 -15.06 -3.78
CA ASN A 181 6.25 -16.11 -4.65
C ASN A 181 5.31 -15.55 -5.72
N PHE A 182 5.81 -14.60 -6.53
CA PHE A 182 5.15 -14.05 -7.72
C PHE A 182 6.18 -13.90 -8.84
N ASN A 183 5.78 -14.08 -10.08
CA ASN A 183 6.68 -14.03 -11.24
C ASN A 183 7.36 -12.68 -11.43
N GLY A 184 6.70 -11.59 -11.08
CA GLY A 184 7.28 -10.26 -11.17
C GLY A 184 6.67 -9.27 -10.21
N GLN A 185 7.35 -8.14 -10.05
CA GLN A 185 6.93 -7.06 -9.17
C GLN A 185 7.38 -5.70 -9.69
N THR A 186 6.68 -4.65 -9.26
CA THR A 186 7.08 -3.25 -9.50
C THR A 186 8.21 -2.83 -8.56
N VAL A 187 8.80 -1.67 -8.79
CA VAL A 187 9.56 -0.94 -7.77
C VAL A 187 8.63 -0.49 -6.63
N GLU A 188 9.20 -0.02 -5.50
CA GLU A 188 8.41 0.72 -4.50
C GLU A 188 7.80 1.96 -5.16
N MET A 189 6.49 2.12 -5.02
CA MET A 189 5.72 3.24 -5.55
C MET A 189 5.01 3.98 -4.42
N VAL A 190 4.58 5.21 -4.67
CA VAL A 190 3.87 6.03 -3.69
C VAL A 190 2.51 6.43 -4.25
N ALA A 191 1.46 6.01 -3.58
CA ALA A 191 0.12 6.55 -3.77
C ALA A 191 0.00 7.87 -3.02
N SER A 192 -0.54 8.91 -3.64
CA SER A 192 -0.64 10.23 -3.02
C SER A 192 -1.88 11.00 -3.44
N ALA A 193 -2.42 11.78 -2.51
CA ALA A 193 -3.44 12.80 -2.76
C ALA A 193 -3.01 14.10 -2.11
N THR A 194 -3.35 15.23 -2.74
CA THR A 194 -3.01 16.58 -2.27
C THR A 194 -4.26 17.46 -2.28
N GLY A 195 -4.23 18.56 -1.52
CA GLY A 195 -5.37 19.48 -1.46
C GLY A 195 -6.55 18.96 -0.64
N LEU A 196 -6.32 18.00 0.26
CA LEU A 196 -7.36 17.52 1.17
C LEU A 196 -7.76 18.61 2.16
N ASP A 197 -9.06 18.73 2.45
CA ASP A 197 -9.57 19.58 3.52
C ASP A 197 -9.52 18.82 4.85
N THR A 198 -8.77 19.35 5.82
CA THR A 198 -8.57 18.71 7.12
C THR A 198 -9.83 18.70 8.01
N SER A 199 -10.87 19.44 7.62
CA SER A 199 -12.18 19.41 8.29
C SER A 199 -13.14 18.35 7.73
N HIS A 200 -12.79 17.75 6.56
CA HIS A 200 -13.60 16.74 5.90
C HIS A 200 -13.22 15.32 6.34
N THR A 201 -14.16 14.43 6.17
CA THR A 201 -13.95 12.98 6.29
C THR A 201 -13.76 12.39 4.89
N TYR A 202 -12.74 11.56 4.76
CA TYR A 202 -12.43 10.83 3.53
C TYR A 202 -12.65 9.34 3.75
N HIS A 203 -13.10 8.67 2.72
CA HIS A 203 -13.14 7.20 2.63
C HIS A 203 -12.04 6.72 1.70
N ILE A 204 -11.26 5.74 2.13
CA ILE A 204 -10.31 5.03 1.26
C ILE A 204 -10.65 3.55 1.20
N LYS A 205 -10.65 3.01 -0.02
CA LYS A 205 -10.77 1.58 -0.30
C LYS A 205 -9.54 1.13 -1.08
N ILE A 206 -8.80 0.19 -0.51
CA ILE A 206 -7.65 -0.45 -1.13
C ILE A 206 -8.14 -1.82 -1.59
N VAL A 207 -8.25 -2.03 -2.90
CA VAL A 207 -8.88 -3.20 -3.50
C VAL A 207 -8.01 -3.80 -4.59
N ILE A 208 -7.96 -5.13 -4.65
CA ILE A 208 -7.38 -5.94 -5.73
C ILE A 208 -8.35 -7.05 -6.10
N ALA A 209 -8.42 -7.41 -7.37
CA ALA A 209 -9.28 -8.49 -7.88
C ALA A 209 -8.69 -9.11 -9.15
N ASP A 210 -8.97 -10.40 -9.37
CA ASP A 210 -8.71 -11.07 -10.65
C ASP A 210 -9.55 -10.44 -11.76
N GLY A 211 -8.95 -10.25 -12.91
CA GLY A 211 -9.55 -9.59 -14.06
C GLY A 211 -9.70 -10.50 -15.28
N ASN A 212 -10.92 -10.93 -15.59
CA ASN A 212 -11.28 -11.60 -16.86
C ASN A 212 -10.66 -12.99 -17.13
N ASP A 213 -9.87 -13.57 -16.25
CA ASP A 213 -9.07 -14.78 -16.50
C ASP A 213 -9.53 -16.07 -15.80
N ASN A 214 -10.65 -16.04 -15.09
CA ASN A 214 -11.25 -17.21 -14.43
C ASN A 214 -10.36 -17.90 -13.37
N VAL A 215 -9.64 -17.14 -12.53
CA VAL A 215 -8.77 -17.62 -11.42
C VAL A 215 -7.48 -18.32 -11.88
N GLU A 216 -6.85 -17.88 -12.97
CA GLU A 216 -5.63 -18.56 -13.47
C GLU A 216 -4.33 -18.05 -12.87
N TYR A 217 -4.27 -16.78 -12.46
CA TYR A 217 -3.05 -16.13 -11.97
C TYR A 217 -3.39 -15.18 -10.82
N ASP A 218 -2.71 -15.33 -9.69
CA ASP A 218 -2.90 -14.44 -8.55
C ASP A 218 -2.01 -13.19 -8.66
N SER A 219 -2.53 -12.09 -8.15
CA SER A 219 -1.78 -10.85 -7.93
C SER A 219 -1.83 -10.39 -6.49
N ALA A 220 -0.92 -9.51 -6.10
CA ALA A 220 -0.86 -8.95 -4.75
C ALA A 220 -0.42 -7.49 -4.73
N ILE A 221 -0.90 -6.78 -3.70
CA ILE A 221 -0.43 -5.46 -3.29
C ILE A 221 0.24 -5.61 -1.93
N PHE A 222 1.48 -5.17 -1.81
CA PHE A 222 2.20 -5.07 -0.56
C PHE A 222 2.17 -3.61 -0.10
N LEU A 223 1.58 -3.34 1.05
CA LEU A 223 1.51 -2.02 1.69
C LEU A 223 2.60 -1.93 2.75
N LYS A 224 3.48 -0.95 2.64
CA LYS A 224 4.60 -0.76 3.56
C LYS A 224 4.13 -0.30 4.93
N ALA A 225 4.56 -0.98 5.99
CA ALA A 225 4.28 -0.54 7.36
C ALA A 225 4.84 0.86 7.62
N ASN A 226 4.15 1.63 8.45
CA ASN A 226 4.53 3.00 8.84
C ASN A 226 4.68 4.01 7.68
N SER A 227 4.16 3.69 6.49
CA SER A 227 4.21 4.59 5.33
C SER A 227 2.96 5.45 5.17
N PHE A 228 1.85 5.10 5.84
CA PHE A 228 0.61 5.87 5.78
C PHE A 228 0.79 7.22 6.47
N ASN A 229 0.95 8.27 5.66
CA ASN A 229 1.09 9.63 6.15
C ASN A 229 -0.25 10.36 6.04
N LEU A 230 -0.91 10.49 7.18
CA LEU A 230 -2.18 11.21 7.36
C LEU A 230 -1.97 12.56 8.06
N GLY A 231 -0.72 13.05 8.07
CA GLY A 231 -0.31 14.24 8.80
C GLY A 231 -0.06 14.02 10.29
N GLN A 232 0.13 12.78 10.69
CA GLN A 232 0.64 12.49 12.03
C GLN A 232 2.14 12.74 12.05
N ASN A 233 2.57 13.58 12.97
CA ASN A 233 3.99 13.73 13.24
C ASN A 233 4.44 12.58 14.12
N VAL A 234 5.17 11.63 13.53
CA VAL A 234 5.84 10.60 14.31
C VAL A 234 7.18 11.19 14.79
N LEU A 235 7.30 11.43 16.09
CA LEU A 235 8.52 11.96 16.71
C LEU A 235 9.63 10.91 16.84
N GLY A 236 9.52 9.80 16.17
CA GLY A 236 10.42 8.66 16.29
C GLY A 236 9.93 7.61 17.31
N PRO A 237 10.68 6.53 17.50
CA PRO A 237 10.31 5.49 18.46
C PRO A 237 10.39 6.01 19.89
N ASP A 238 9.57 5.44 20.78
CA ASP A 238 9.70 5.70 22.21
C ASP A 238 11.05 5.21 22.72
N TYR A 239 11.76 6.09 23.43
CA TYR A 239 13.04 5.78 24.05
C TYR A 239 12.80 5.33 25.49
N THR A 240 12.65 4.04 25.72
CA THR A 240 12.35 3.48 27.04
C THR A 240 13.41 2.46 27.48
N ILE A 241 13.41 2.15 28.79
CA ILE A 241 14.30 1.12 29.36
C ILE A 241 13.87 -0.26 28.84
N GLU A 242 12.57 -0.47 28.67
CA GLU A 242 11.98 -1.73 28.26
C GLU A 242 12.43 -2.15 26.84
N ASN A 243 12.62 -1.20 25.94
CA ASN A 243 13.10 -1.46 24.59
C ASN A 243 14.61 -1.24 24.41
N ASN A 244 15.37 -1.09 25.51
CA ASN A 244 16.82 -0.83 25.52
C ASN A 244 17.26 0.42 24.74
N SER A 245 16.38 1.38 24.56
CA SER A 245 16.67 2.63 23.83
C SER A 245 16.74 3.86 24.74
N ALA A 246 16.63 3.69 26.06
CA ALA A 246 16.70 4.77 27.03
C ALA A 246 17.99 5.60 26.87
N ILE A 247 17.85 6.91 26.98
CA ILE A 247 18.95 7.87 26.75
C ILE A 247 19.50 8.34 28.08
N CYS A 248 20.82 8.37 28.18
CA CYS A 248 21.48 8.85 29.39
C CYS A 248 21.38 10.39 29.56
N PRO A 249 21.41 10.90 30.82
CA PRO A 249 21.43 12.33 31.09
C PRO A 249 22.57 13.03 30.36
N GLY A 250 22.26 14.12 29.65
CA GLY A 250 23.24 14.91 28.90
C GLY A 250 23.47 14.46 27.46
N SER A 251 22.86 13.36 27.00
CA SER A 251 22.86 12.98 25.58
C SER A 251 21.93 13.89 24.80
N LEU A 252 22.36 14.28 23.57
CA LEU A 252 21.49 14.97 22.61
C LEU A 252 20.64 13.96 21.87
N LEU A 253 19.33 14.08 21.98
CA LEU A 253 18.37 13.35 21.18
C LEU A 253 17.94 14.21 20.00
N PRO A 254 18.31 13.90 18.76
CA PRO A 254 17.68 14.54 17.63
C PRO A 254 16.24 14.02 17.50
N ILE A 255 15.26 14.84 17.86
CA ILE A 255 13.85 14.53 17.58
C ILE A 255 13.62 14.86 16.10
N LEU A 256 13.59 13.83 15.27
CA LEU A 256 13.30 13.95 13.85
C LEU A 256 11.81 13.73 13.66
N SER A 257 11.10 14.79 13.28
CA SER A 257 9.74 14.63 12.75
C SER A 257 9.84 14.04 11.34
N THR A 258 9.15 12.94 11.09
CA THR A 258 9.09 12.31 9.75
C THR A 258 8.01 12.92 8.85
N GLY A 259 7.23 13.89 9.35
CA GLY A 259 6.24 14.63 8.57
C GLY A 259 6.80 15.96 8.04
N SER A 260 6.26 16.48 6.94
CA SER A 260 6.51 17.85 6.52
C SER A 260 5.79 18.80 7.47
N LEU A 261 6.52 19.34 8.43
CA LEU A 261 6.01 20.39 9.30
C LEU A 261 6.13 21.72 8.56
N ASP A 262 5.03 22.48 8.50
CA ASP A 262 5.10 23.88 8.12
C ASP A 262 5.67 24.68 9.32
N PRO A 263 6.89 25.20 9.23
CA PRO A 263 7.53 25.91 10.35
C PRO A 263 6.80 27.19 10.75
N LEU A 264 5.91 27.72 9.89
CA LEU A 264 5.15 28.94 10.15
C LEU A 264 3.85 28.69 10.92
N THR A 265 3.31 27.46 10.88
CA THR A 265 2.01 27.12 11.47
C THR A 265 2.09 26.02 12.52
N THR A 266 3.24 25.36 12.67
CA THR A 266 3.41 24.27 13.64
C THR A 266 3.72 24.81 15.02
N ILE A 267 2.87 24.50 15.99
CA ILE A 267 3.11 24.80 17.41
C ILE A 267 3.47 23.48 18.11
N PHE A 268 4.62 23.45 18.77
CA PHE A 268 5.02 22.33 19.60
C PHE A 268 4.61 22.57 21.05
N GLU A 269 3.88 21.63 21.64
CA GLU A 269 3.59 21.61 23.06
C GLU A 269 4.27 20.40 23.69
N TRP A 270 5.17 20.65 24.63
CA TRP A 270 5.85 19.61 25.34
C TRP A 270 5.27 19.45 26.74
N LYS A 271 5.01 18.22 27.15
CA LYS A 271 4.47 17.91 28.47
C LYS A 271 5.41 16.97 29.23
N LYS A 272 5.74 17.31 30.47
CA LYS A 272 6.39 16.43 31.43
C LYS A 272 5.34 16.05 32.48
N GLU A 273 5.03 14.76 32.63
CA GLU A 273 4.03 14.27 33.59
C GLU A 273 2.65 14.98 33.44
N GLY A 274 2.28 15.29 32.20
CA GLY A 274 1.03 16.01 31.89
C GLY A 274 1.07 17.53 32.05
N VAL A 275 2.18 18.11 32.55
CA VAL A 275 2.34 19.56 32.69
C VAL A 275 3.13 20.11 31.49
N VAL A 276 2.62 21.22 30.92
CA VAL A 276 3.26 21.90 29.79
C VAL A 276 4.63 22.47 30.24
N VAL A 277 5.68 22.15 29.49
CA VAL A 277 7.05 22.69 29.71
C VAL A 277 7.22 23.87 28.76
N ILE A 278 7.40 25.09 29.29
CA ILE A 278 7.35 26.35 28.54
C ILE A 278 8.69 26.75 27.88
N ASP A 279 9.77 25.98 28.01
CA ASP A 279 11.07 26.35 27.44
C ASP A 279 11.31 25.60 26.12
N GLU A 280 10.90 26.22 25.03
CA GLU A 280 10.90 25.63 23.66
C GLU A 280 12.31 25.38 23.11
N GLU A 281 13.36 26.04 23.65
CA GLU A 281 14.72 25.92 23.13
C GLU A 281 15.57 24.85 23.84
N LYS A 282 15.08 24.23 24.90
CA LYS A 282 15.85 23.29 25.73
C LYS A 282 15.19 21.94 25.96
N ILE A 283 14.59 21.41 24.95
CA ILE A 283 14.03 20.05 25.00
C ILE A 283 15.15 19.05 24.76
N GLY A 284 15.51 18.32 25.79
CA GLY A 284 16.55 17.32 25.65
C GLY A 284 17.17 16.83 26.95
N ARG A 285 16.49 16.98 28.09
CA ARG A 285 16.93 16.32 29.32
C ARG A 285 15.86 15.40 29.86
N ALA A 286 15.87 14.15 29.41
CA ALA A 286 15.27 13.08 30.17
C ALA A 286 16.21 12.78 31.36
N SER A 287 15.70 12.81 32.56
CA SER A 287 16.42 12.28 33.71
C SER A 287 16.17 10.78 33.78
N CYS A 288 17.22 9.99 33.78
CA CYS A 288 17.16 8.58 34.15
C CYS A 288 16.79 8.43 35.62
#